data_185145aa22fbec8a3dc7af3d15834583
#
_entry.id   185145aa22fbec8a3dc7af3d15834583
#
_cell.length_a   1.000
_cell.length_b   1.000
_cell.length_c   1.000
_cell.angle_alpha   90.00
_cell.angle_beta   90.00
_cell.angle_gamma   90.00
#
_symmetry.space_group_name_H-M   'P 1'
#
loop_
_entity.id
_entity.type
_entity.pdbx_description
1 polymer ?
#
loop_
_entity_poly.entity_id
_entity_poly.type
_entity_poly.pdbx_seq_one_letter_code
_entity_poly.pdbx_strand_id
1 'polypeptide(L)'
;MKPTRTFTPLVILILAAIVATTSTSAAVVPKHGPSASGAGLFRFRDPSTALLELWSFSFEAVSNKNGRTRGRAQFDNLTAQTQVVVRINCLRISEGPFAPRAVISGTVLHSTDPDLPKMQDVLFAASDGPFHPFSTDTITPPFSLLPFDGQPVTCQDTEPLTVLAVEDGDIQISF
;
A
#
# COMPACT_ATOMS: atom_id res chain seq x y z
N MET A 1 -63.71 -44.87 -29.73
CA MET A 1 -63.12 -44.92 -28.43
C MET A 1 -61.59 -45.01 -28.59
N LYS A 2 -60.83 -43.90 -28.33
CA LYS A 2 -59.35 -43.89 -28.39
C LYS A 2 -58.80 -43.83 -26.98
N PRO A 3 -57.79 -44.66 -26.59
CA PRO A 3 -57.24 -44.61 -25.25
C PRO A 3 -56.15 -43.49 -25.21
N THR A 4 -56.29 -42.63 -24.21
CA THR A 4 -55.35 -41.57 -23.87
C THR A 4 -54.19 -42.17 -23.06
N ARG A 5 -52.97 -42.05 -23.63
CA ARG A 5 -51.74 -42.45 -22.91
C ARG A 5 -51.26 -41.26 -22.06
N THR A 6 -51.26 -41.39 -20.78
CA THR A 6 -50.65 -40.48 -19.80
C THR A 6 -49.16 -40.77 -19.73
N PHE A 7 -48.33 -39.77 -20.10
CA PHE A 7 -46.88 -39.78 -19.87
C PHE A 7 -46.59 -39.15 -18.51
N THR A 8 -45.99 -39.93 -17.63
CA THR A 8 -45.46 -39.46 -16.36
C THR A 8 -44.03 -39.01 -16.57
N PRO A 9 -43.61 -37.75 -16.29
CA PRO A 9 -42.23 -37.36 -16.38
C PRO A 9 -41.47 -37.84 -15.14
N LEU A 10 -40.44 -38.64 -15.37
CA LEU A 10 -39.45 -39.05 -14.39
C LEU A 10 -38.51 -37.87 -14.11
N VAL A 11 -38.67 -37.24 -12.94
CA VAL A 11 -37.74 -36.19 -12.48
C VAL A 11 -36.52 -36.88 -11.85
N ILE A 12 -35.41 -36.87 -12.58
CA ILE A 12 -34.11 -37.33 -12.06
C ILE A 12 -33.47 -36.16 -11.31
N LEU A 13 -33.49 -36.27 -9.97
CA LEU A 13 -32.80 -35.32 -9.07
C LEU A 13 -31.31 -35.71 -9.01
N ILE A 14 -30.45 -34.98 -9.75
CA ILE A 14 -29.02 -35.13 -9.65
C ILE A 14 -28.54 -34.26 -8.49
N LEU A 15 -28.23 -34.86 -7.33
CA LEU A 15 -27.55 -34.22 -6.22
C LEU A 15 -26.06 -34.11 -6.58
N ALA A 16 -25.63 -32.96 -7.03
CA ALA A 16 -24.20 -32.65 -7.18
C ALA A 16 -23.61 -32.27 -5.79
N ALA A 17 -22.89 -33.20 -5.19
CA ALA A 17 -22.13 -32.96 -3.97
C ALA A 17 -20.90 -32.12 -4.35
N ILE A 18 -20.92 -30.81 -4.08
CA ILE A 18 -19.75 -29.94 -4.20
C ILE A 18 -18.87 -30.20 -2.97
N VAL A 19 -17.84 -31.00 -3.15
CA VAL A 19 -16.78 -31.14 -2.16
C VAL A 19 -15.89 -29.90 -2.27
N ALA A 20 -16.13 -28.93 -1.39
CA ALA A 20 -15.25 -27.78 -1.23
C ALA A 20 -13.95 -28.26 -0.57
N THR A 21 -12.92 -28.56 -1.37
CA THR A 21 -11.57 -28.74 -0.88
C THR A 21 -11.03 -27.38 -0.47
N THR A 22 -11.10 -27.05 0.81
CA THR A 22 -10.38 -25.94 1.41
C THR A 22 -8.90 -26.28 1.37
N SER A 23 -8.22 -25.84 0.32
CA SER A 23 -6.75 -25.86 0.28
C SER A 23 -6.25 -24.84 1.30
N THR A 24 -5.91 -25.31 2.50
CA THR A 24 -5.15 -24.52 3.46
C THR A 24 -3.74 -24.38 2.87
N SER A 25 -3.51 -23.36 2.07
CA SER A 25 -2.18 -22.93 1.66
C SER A 25 -1.48 -22.46 2.94
N ALA A 26 -0.68 -23.34 3.53
CA ALA A 26 0.30 -22.89 4.52
C ALA A 26 1.21 -21.92 3.78
N ALA A 27 1.02 -20.61 4.02
CA ALA A 27 1.92 -19.59 3.53
C ALA A 27 3.31 -19.93 4.05
N VAL A 28 4.16 -20.42 3.16
CA VAL A 28 5.61 -20.51 3.41
C VAL A 28 6.04 -19.06 3.60
N VAL A 29 6.16 -18.63 4.86
CA VAL A 29 6.72 -17.32 5.19
C VAL A 29 8.15 -17.34 4.64
N PRO A 30 8.44 -16.61 3.57
CA PRO A 30 9.80 -16.51 3.08
C PRO A 30 10.60 -15.88 4.21
N LYS A 31 11.81 -16.37 4.50
CA LYS A 31 12.78 -15.71 5.37
C LYS A 31 13.31 -14.45 4.68
N HIS A 32 12.42 -13.52 4.44
CA HIS A 32 12.76 -12.18 3.97
C HIS A 32 13.09 -11.33 5.20
N GLY A 33 13.99 -10.39 5.05
CA GLY A 33 14.21 -9.35 6.04
C GLY A 33 12.98 -8.43 6.15
N PRO A 34 13.12 -7.32 6.89
CA PRO A 34 12.01 -6.38 7.11
C PRO A 34 11.32 -5.98 5.81
N SER A 35 10.00 -5.95 5.83
CA SER A 35 9.19 -5.59 4.67
C SER A 35 7.99 -4.74 5.05
N ALA A 36 7.55 -3.89 4.13
CA ALA A 36 6.34 -3.11 4.24
C ALA A 36 5.63 -3.08 2.88
N SER A 37 4.32 -3.23 2.90
CA SER A 37 3.48 -3.14 1.70
C SER A 37 2.13 -2.55 2.05
N GLY A 38 1.47 -1.97 1.07
CA GLY A 38 0.12 -1.45 1.26
C GLY A 38 -0.46 -0.88 -0.02
N ALA A 39 -1.77 -0.76 -0.04
CA ALA A 39 -2.51 -0.10 -1.09
C ALA A 39 -3.80 0.47 -0.50
N GLY A 40 -4.26 1.62 -1.04
CA GLY A 40 -5.48 2.22 -0.54
C GLY A 40 -5.71 3.64 -1.03
N LEU A 41 -6.61 4.31 -0.30
CA LEU A 41 -7.00 5.70 -0.54
C LEU A 41 -6.78 6.53 0.72
N PHE A 42 -6.37 7.77 0.54
CA PHE A 42 -6.33 8.77 1.61
C PHE A 42 -6.70 10.15 1.08
N ARG A 43 -7.07 11.05 2.00
CA ARG A 43 -7.28 12.47 1.67
C ARG A 43 -6.20 13.32 2.26
N PHE A 44 -5.72 14.23 1.45
CA PHE A 44 -4.73 15.22 1.81
C PHE A 44 -5.26 16.63 1.53
N ARG A 45 -5.10 17.52 2.51
CA ARG A 45 -5.37 18.94 2.28
C ARG A 45 -4.07 19.62 1.88
N ASP A 46 -4.00 19.99 0.62
CA ASP A 46 -2.85 20.73 0.10
C ASP A 46 -2.72 22.09 0.83
N PRO A 47 -1.60 22.34 1.51
CA PRO A 47 -1.42 23.56 2.26
C PRO A 47 -1.31 24.82 1.37
N SER A 48 -0.95 24.68 0.10
CA SER A 48 -0.76 25.79 -0.83
C SER A 48 -2.08 26.25 -1.44
N THR A 49 -3.00 25.33 -1.74
CA THR A 49 -4.29 25.61 -2.38
C THR A 49 -5.47 25.52 -1.41
N ALA A 50 -5.27 24.91 -0.23
CA ALA A 50 -6.30 24.55 0.73
C ALA A 50 -7.36 23.55 0.17
N LEU A 51 -7.14 22.97 -0.99
CA LEU A 51 -8.00 21.96 -1.59
C LEU A 51 -7.86 20.62 -0.87
N LEU A 52 -8.97 19.92 -0.75
CA LEU A 52 -8.98 18.53 -0.28
C LEU A 52 -8.82 17.62 -1.50
N GLU A 53 -7.72 16.91 -1.56
CA GLU A 53 -7.37 16.01 -2.65
C GLU A 53 -7.58 14.58 -2.24
N LEU A 54 -8.05 13.75 -3.17
CA LEU A 54 -8.14 12.31 -3.03
C LEU A 54 -6.94 11.68 -3.74
N TRP A 55 -6.22 10.84 -3.00
CA TRP A 55 -5.05 10.12 -3.48
C TRP A 55 -5.27 8.62 -3.39
N SER A 56 -4.79 7.87 -4.37
CA SER A 56 -4.55 6.44 -4.23
C SER A 56 -3.07 6.17 -4.08
N PHE A 57 -2.75 5.07 -3.40
CA PHE A 57 -1.37 4.63 -3.23
C PHE A 57 -1.26 3.11 -3.36
N SER A 58 -0.09 2.67 -3.78
CA SER A 58 0.37 1.30 -3.64
C SER A 58 1.86 1.27 -3.44
N PHE A 59 2.37 0.43 -2.55
CA PHE A 59 3.81 0.26 -2.36
C PHE A 59 4.17 -1.15 -1.90
N GLU A 60 5.39 -1.55 -2.21
CA GLU A 60 6.04 -2.75 -1.70
C GLU A 60 7.52 -2.43 -1.49
N ALA A 61 8.04 -2.70 -0.31
CA ALA A 61 9.42 -2.50 0.08
C ALA A 61 9.92 -3.71 0.87
N VAL A 62 11.07 -4.24 0.48
CA VAL A 62 11.69 -5.39 1.14
C VAL A 62 13.17 -5.13 1.34
N SER A 63 13.66 -5.32 2.56
CA SER A 63 15.09 -5.31 2.87
C SER A 63 15.63 -6.72 2.94
N ASN A 64 16.81 -6.95 2.38
CA ASN A 64 17.51 -8.22 2.53
C ASN A 64 18.38 -8.22 3.80
N LYS A 65 18.95 -9.38 4.12
CA LYS A 65 19.85 -9.57 5.29
C LYS A 65 21.08 -8.66 5.30
N ASN A 66 21.46 -8.11 4.15
CA ASN A 66 22.59 -7.20 4.01
C ASN A 66 22.17 -5.72 4.10
N GLY A 67 20.93 -5.43 4.50
CA GLY A 67 20.38 -4.09 4.61
C GLY A 67 20.06 -3.41 3.27
N ARG A 68 20.18 -4.14 2.13
CA ARG A 68 19.79 -3.58 0.84
C ARG A 68 18.28 -3.64 0.68
N THR A 69 17.68 -2.49 0.47
CA THR A 69 16.24 -2.34 0.22
C THR A 69 15.97 -2.26 -1.28
N ARG A 70 14.86 -2.86 -1.69
CA ARG A 70 14.29 -2.76 -3.03
C ARG A 70 12.78 -2.66 -2.92
N GLY A 71 12.20 -1.98 -3.88
CA GLY A 71 10.74 -1.85 -3.91
C GLY A 71 10.28 -0.81 -4.91
N ARG A 72 9.00 -0.61 -4.95
CA ARG A 72 8.33 0.38 -5.78
C ARG A 72 7.15 0.96 -5.01
N ALA A 73 6.89 2.25 -5.23
CA ALA A 73 5.66 2.89 -4.81
C ALA A 73 5.06 3.65 -6.00
N GLN A 74 3.75 3.78 -5.98
CA GLN A 74 2.97 4.60 -6.87
C GLN A 74 1.97 5.40 -6.05
N PHE A 75 1.87 6.67 -6.37
CA PHE A 75 0.89 7.59 -5.81
C PHE A 75 0.18 8.28 -6.96
N ASP A 76 -1.14 8.24 -6.96
CA ASP A 76 -1.97 8.89 -7.97
C ASP A 76 -2.87 9.91 -7.28
N ASN A 77 -2.67 11.19 -7.56
CA ASN A 77 -3.61 12.24 -7.16
C ASN A 77 -4.82 12.19 -8.08
N LEU A 78 -5.91 11.60 -7.62
CA LEU A 78 -7.13 11.43 -8.41
C LEU A 78 -7.86 12.76 -8.66
N THR A 79 -7.61 13.76 -7.82
CA THR A 79 -8.20 15.10 -7.97
C THR A 79 -7.44 15.92 -9.01
N ALA A 80 -6.13 15.98 -8.94
CA ALA A 80 -5.28 16.72 -9.88
C ALA A 80 -4.91 15.93 -11.12
N GLN A 81 -5.22 14.61 -11.16
CA GLN A 81 -4.86 13.69 -12.25
C GLN A 81 -3.34 13.60 -12.48
N THR A 82 -2.58 13.65 -11.41
CA THR A 82 -1.13 13.49 -11.45
C THR A 82 -0.71 12.14 -10.85
N GLN A 83 0.47 11.66 -11.27
CA GLN A 83 1.02 10.38 -10.84
C GLN A 83 2.49 10.53 -10.49
N VAL A 84 2.89 9.85 -9.43
CA VAL A 84 4.29 9.74 -9.00
C VAL A 84 4.65 8.27 -8.82
N VAL A 85 5.70 7.82 -9.49
CA VAL A 85 6.23 6.46 -9.38
C VAL A 85 7.64 6.52 -8.80
N VAL A 86 7.86 5.79 -7.71
CA VAL A 86 9.09 5.82 -6.92
C VAL A 86 9.77 4.46 -6.96
N ARG A 87 11.08 4.44 -7.18
CA ARG A 87 11.94 3.28 -6.88
C ARG A 87 12.42 3.40 -5.44
N ILE A 88 12.00 2.48 -4.60
CA ILE A 88 12.38 2.44 -3.19
C ILE A 88 13.81 1.92 -3.06
N ASN A 89 14.62 2.60 -2.26
CA ASN A 89 16.01 2.26 -1.98
C ASN A 89 16.36 2.24 -0.49
N CYS A 90 15.44 2.71 0.38
CA CYS A 90 15.62 2.70 1.83
C CYS A 90 14.30 2.32 2.52
N LEU A 91 14.40 1.46 3.54
CA LEU A 91 13.31 1.07 4.42
C LEU A 91 13.84 0.99 5.85
N ARG A 92 13.21 1.72 6.75
CA ARG A 92 13.42 1.62 8.20
C ARG A 92 12.10 1.26 8.83
N ILE A 93 12.06 0.18 9.58
CA ILE A 93 10.90 -0.20 10.39
C ILE A 93 11.22 0.04 11.86
N SER A 94 10.29 0.63 12.57
CA SER A 94 10.37 0.84 14.02
C SER A 94 9.11 0.32 14.69
N GLU A 95 9.28 -0.26 15.87
CA GLU A 95 8.18 -0.54 16.78
C GLU A 95 7.75 0.80 17.38
N GLY A 96 6.59 1.28 16.99
CA GLY A 96 5.97 2.44 17.61
C GLY A 96 5.21 2.03 18.88
N PRO A 97 4.86 2.98 19.74
CA PRO A 97 4.10 2.69 20.97
C PRO A 97 2.67 2.20 20.69
N PHE A 98 2.19 2.36 19.45
CA PHE A 98 0.80 2.03 19.08
C PHE A 98 0.72 1.09 17.88
N ALA A 99 1.69 1.12 16.96
CA ALA A 99 1.70 0.28 15.76
C ALA A 99 3.10 0.24 15.14
N PRO A 100 3.44 -0.83 14.39
CA PRO A 100 4.63 -0.84 13.55
C PRO A 100 4.59 0.31 12.54
N ARG A 101 5.74 0.95 12.32
CA ARG A 101 5.88 2.06 11.38
C ARG A 101 7.04 1.81 10.43
N ALA A 102 6.78 1.99 9.15
CA ALA A 102 7.78 1.99 8.10
C ALA A 102 8.05 3.42 7.64
N VAL A 103 9.32 3.84 7.62
CA VAL A 103 9.80 5.04 6.95
C VAL A 103 10.53 4.61 5.69
N ILE A 104 10.12 5.14 4.56
CA ILE A 104 10.50 4.66 3.25
C ILE A 104 11.00 5.84 2.42
N SER A 105 12.17 5.71 1.81
CA SER A 105 12.63 6.69 0.83
C SER A 105 13.01 6.04 -0.49
N GLY A 106 13.04 6.86 -1.52
CA GLY A 106 13.35 6.41 -2.87
C GLY A 106 13.48 7.56 -3.85
N THR A 107 13.77 7.22 -5.09
CA THR A 107 13.95 8.17 -6.17
C THR A 107 12.79 8.09 -7.14
N VAL A 108 12.23 9.22 -7.54
CA VAL A 108 11.13 9.33 -8.51
C VAL A 108 11.62 8.85 -9.89
N LEU A 109 10.98 7.80 -10.40
CA LEU A 109 11.25 7.24 -11.74
C LEU A 109 10.43 7.95 -12.83
N HIS A 110 9.19 8.24 -12.50
CA HIS A 110 8.23 8.90 -13.38
C HIS A 110 7.31 9.78 -12.53
N SER A 111 7.02 10.96 -13.04
CA SER A 111 6.05 11.86 -12.43
C SER A 111 5.39 12.75 -13.49
N THR A 112 4.12 13.02 -13.30
CA THR A 112 3.37 14.10 -13.93
C THR A 112 3.03 15.22 -12.93
N ASP A 113 3.47 15.07 -11.68
CA ASP A 113 3.35 16.07 -10.63
C ASP A 113 4.53 17.06 -10.75
N PRO A 114 4.28 18.35 -10.92
CA PRO A 114 5.35 19.35 -11.08
C PRO A 114 6.19 19.54 -9.81
N ASP A 115 5.62 19.27 -8.62
CA ASP A 115 6.30 19.44 -7.34
C ASP A 115 7.23 18.26 -6.99
N LEU A 116 7.05 17.13 -7.67
CA LEU A 116 7.83 15.92 -7.49
C LEU A 116 8.47 15.45 -8.80
N PRO A 117 9.39 16.20 -9.38
CA PRO A 117 9.96 15.89 -10.68
C PRO A 117 10.77 14.58 -10.67
N LYS A 118 10.95 14.00 -11.87
CA LYS A 118 11.80 12.82 -12.07
C LYS A 118 13.21 13.04 -11.50
N MET A 119 13.77 12.00 -10.90
CA MET A 119 15.06 11.94 -10.21
C MET A 119 15.10 12.67 -8.86
N GLN A 120 13.98 13.23 -8.41
CA GLN A 120 13.85 13.77 -7.07
C GLN A 120 13.83 12.62 -6.05
N ASP A 121 14.52 12.79 -4.94
CA ASP A 121 14.39 11.91 -3.80
C ASP A 121 13.16 12.30 -2.97
N VAL A 122 12.42 11.27 -2.55
CA VAL A 122 11.18 11.42 -1.79
C VAL A 122 11.17 10.53 -0.56
N LEU A 123 10.42 10.96 0.43
CA LEU A 123 10.18 10.24 1.68
C LEU A 123 8.67 10.10 1.89
N PHE A 124 8.25 8.96 2.40
CA PHE A 124 6.93 8.75 2.96
C PHE A 124 6.99 7.76 4.12
N ALA A 125 5.94 7.71 4.92
CA ALA A 125 5.82 6.72 5.99
C ALA A 125 4.45 6.05 5.95
N ALA A 126 4.40 4.83 6.47
CA ALA A 126 3.21 4.04 6.61
C ALA A 126 3.18 3.38 7.99
N SER A 127 2.00 3.20 8.59
CA SER A 127 1.83 2.46 9.85
C SER A 127 0.74 1.43 9.69
N ASP A 128 1.01 0.22 10.17
CA ASP A 128 0.10 -0.92 10.19
C ASP A 128 -0.63 -0.92 11.54
N GLY A 129 -1.91 -0.55 11.50
CA GLY A 129 -2.78 -0.45 12.67
C GLY A 129 -2.95 0.96 13.24
N PRO A 130 -3.72 1.09 14.32
CA PRO A 130 -4.16 2.38 14.83
C PRO A 130 -2.99 3.22 15.34
N PHE A 131 -2.84 4.41 14.76
CA PHE A 131 -1.92 5.43 15.23
C PHE A 131 -2.73 6.62 15.75
N HIS A 132 -2.65 6.89 17.06
CA HIS A 132 -3.46 7.98 17.66
C HIS A 132 -3.21 9.33 16.95
N PRO A 133 -4.26 10.07 16.53
CA PRO A 133 -5.68 9.88 16.87
C PRO A 133 -6.48 8.96 15.93
N PHE A 134 -5.84 8.30 14.99
CA PHE A 134 -6.50 7.45 13.99
C PHE A 134 -6.73 6.04 14.50
N SER A 135 -7.85 5.43 14.13
CA SER A 135 -8.20 4.03 14.45
C SER A 135 -7.89 3.06 13.30
N THR A 136 -7.28 3.55 12.24
CA THR A 136 -6.96 2.82 11.01
C THR A 136 -5.46 2.93 10.71
N ASP A 137 -5.02 2.22 9.71
CA ASP A 137 -3.71 2.40 9.10
C ASP A 137 -3.49 3.84 8.69
N THR A 138 -2.24 4.25 8.67
CA THR A 138 -1.90 5.62 8.31
C THR A 138 -0.79 5.67 7.28
N ILE A 139 -0.83 6.71 6.44
CA ILE A 139 0.18 6.99 5.43
C ILE A 139 0.51 8.48 5.39
N THR A 140 1.69 8.82 4.90
CA THR A 140 2.01 10.19 4.52
C THR A 140 2.07 10.30 3.00
N PRO A 141 1.68 11.43 2.40
CA PRO A 141 1.97 11.69 0.99
C PRO A 141 3.50 11.67 0.77
N PRO A 142 3.96 11.43 -0.46
CA PRO A 142 5.38 11.54 -0.77
C PRO A 142 5.84 13.00 -0.67
N PHE A 143 6.88 13.24 0.12
CA PHE A 143 7.50 14.56 0.24
C PHE A 143 8.79 14.61 -0.55
N SER A 144 9.01 15.74 -1.22
CA SER A 144 10.32 16.05 -1.77
C SER A 144 11.33 16.23 -0.63
N LEU A 145 12.41 15.49 -0.69
CA LEU A 145 13.55 15.68 0.18
C LEU A 145 14.53 16.63 -0.50
N LEU A 146 14.56 17.86 -0.03
CA LEU A 146 15.64 18.77 -0.38
C LEU A 146 16.91 18.29 0.34
N PRO A 147 18.03 18.14 -0.37
CA PRO A 147 19.29 17.78 0.26
C PRO A 147 19.62 18.79 1.35
N PHE A 148 19.79 18.34 2.58
CA PHE A 148 20.34 19.18 3.63
C PHE A 148 21.86 19.11 3.52
N ASP A 149 22.51 20.25 3.32
CA ASP A 149 23.97 20.37 3.11
C ASP A 149 24.55 19.50 1.96
N GLY A 150 23.75 19.26 0.90
CA GLY A 150 24.20 18.49 -0.27
C GLY A 150 24.30 16.97 -0.04
N GLN A 151 23.87 16.47 1.12
CA GLN A 151 23.79 15.03 1.38
C GLN A 151 22.40 14.50 1.00
N PRO A 152 22.31 13.33 0.35
CA PRO A 152 21.03 12.70 0.09
C PRO A 152 20.35 12.37 1.42
N VAL A 153 19.13 12.84 1.61
CA VAL A 153 18.32 12.49 2.79
C VAL A 153 17.81 11.06 2.63
N THR A 154 18.01 10.24 3.65
CA THR A 154 17.59 8.84 3.65
C THR A 154 16.46 8.60 4.65
N CYS A 155 15.79 7.45 4.59
CA CYS A 155 14.80 7.04 5.56
C CYS A 155 15.37 6.86 6.99
N GLN A 156 16.69 6.92 7.17
CA GLN A 156 17.35 6.81 8.47
C GLN A 156 17.40 8.14 9.20
N ASP A 157 17.39 9.25 8.48
CA ASP A 157 17.73 10.58 9.01
C ASP A 157 16.49 11.40 9.40
N THR A 158 15.32 11.05 8.87
CA THR A 158 14.12 11.89 8.97
C THR A 158 12.86 11.07 9.23
N GLU A 159 11.93 11.65 9.97
CA GLU A 159 10.58 11.14 10.14
C GLU A 159 9.57 12.11 9.54
N PRO A 160 8.68 11.66 8.65
CA PRO A 160 7.57 12.49 8.16
C PRO A 160 6.64 12.84 9.33
N LEU A 161 6.28 14.12 9.44
CA LEU A 161 5.43 14.62 10.53
C LEU A 161 3.94 14.52 10.22
N THR A 162 3.56 14.61 8.95
CA THR A 162 2.15 14.57 8.55
C THR A 162 1.71 13.12 8.39
N VAL A 163 0.67 12.74 9.11
CA VAL A 163 0.09 11.39 9.09
C VAL A 163 -1.38 11.51 8.73
N LEU A 164 -1.81 10.72 7.76
CA LEU A 164 -3.18 10.71 7.23
C LEU A 164 -3.78 9.32 7.40
N ALA A 165 -5.07 9.26 7.76
CA ALA A 165 -5.79 8.00 7.83
C ALA A 165 -5.95 7.38 6.44
N VAL A 166 -5.74 6.09 6.32
CA VAL A 166 -6.17 5.30 5.18
C VAL A 166 -7.68 5.11 5.28
N GLU A 167 -8.42 5.61 4.29
CA GLU A 167 -9.89 5.54 4.26
C GLU A 167 -10.39 4.21 3.72
N ASP A 168 -9.68 3.66 2.75
CA ASP A 168 -9.95 2.36 2.14
C ASP A 168 -8.62 1.72 1.75
N GLY A 169 -8.40 0.48 2.15
CA GLY A 169 -7.17 -0.24 1.89
C GLY A 169 -6.55 -0.86 3.14
N ASP A 170 -5.32 -1.34 2.99
CA ASP A 170 -4.60 -2.09 4.03
C ASP A 170 -3.09 -1.84 3.90
N ILE A 171 -2.41 -1.80 5.05
CA ILE A 171 -0.96 -1.71 5.16
C ILE A 171 -0.47 -2.87 6.02
N GLN A 172 0.60 -3.54 5.60
CA GLN A 172 1.22 -4.65 6.30
C GLN A 172 2.69 -4.39 6.50
N ILE A 173 3.16 -4.49 7.74
CA ILE A 173 4.56 -4.28 8.12
C ILE A 173 5.07 -5.52 8.86
N SER A 174 6.22 -6.05 8.41
CA SER A 174 6.87 -7.24 8.99
C SER A 174 8.36 -6.96 9.27
N PHE A 175 8.85 -7.50 10.38
CA PHE A 175 10.25 -7.37 10.86
C PHE A 175 11.14 -8.50 10.38
#